data_518bcbd827cdd94abcb5017ca2e64d51
#
_entry.id   518bcbd827cdd94abcb5017ca2e64d51
#
_cell.length_a   1.000
_cell.length_b   1.000
_cell.length_c   1.000
_cell.angle_alpha   90.00
_cell.angle_beta   90.00
_cell.angle_gamma   90.00
#
_symmetry.space_group_name_H-M   'P 1'
#
loop_
_entity.id
_entity.type
_entity.pdbx_description
1 polymer ?
#
loop_
_entity_poly.entity_id
_entity_poly.type
_entity_poly.pdbx_seq_one_letter_code
_entity_poly.pdbx_strand_id
1 'polypeptide(L)' 'MISEYDEVKAILVKHDVDLDGDIDYMMETIVYGEPLFQELFEYFIGDMPYDVAKGRADLMSDEWILDRVQALGLIKEEA' A
#
# COMPACT_ATOMS: atom_id res chain seq x y z
N MET A 1 15.88 -10.04 9.76
CA MET A 1 15.25 -8.73 9.54
C MET A 1 14.18 -8.83 8.46
N ILE A 2 12.96 -8.38 8.75
CA ILE A 2 11.86 -8.42 7.79
C ILE A 2 11.93 -7.16 6.93
N SER A 3 11.93 -7.33 5.61
CA SER A 3 11.98 -6.20 4.69
C SER A 3 10.61 -5.53 4.57
N GLU A 4 10.61 -4.31 4.05
CA GLU A 4 9.36 -3.60 3.75
C GLU A 4 8.48 -4.43 2.81
N TYR A 5 9.09 -5.07 1.82
CA TYR A 5 8.37 -5.96 0.92
C TYR A 5 7.64 -7.06 1.69
N ASP A 6 8.33 -7.72 2.60
CA ASP A 6 7.75 -8.83 3.37
C ASP A 6 6.63 -8.34 4.28
N GLU A 7 6.79 -7.19 4.91
CA GLU A 7 5.77 -6.65 5.81
C GLU A 7 4.51 -6.24 5.05
N VAL A 8 4.67 -5.54 3.93
CA VAL A 8 3.52 -5.13 3.12
C VAL A 8 2.84 -6.36 2.52
N LYS A 9 3.62 -7.33 2.05
CA LYS A 9 3.07 -8.58 1.55
C LYS A 9 2.23 -9.29 2.61
N ALA A 10 2.70 -9.32 3.85
CA ALA A 10 1.97 -9.95 4.95
C ALA A 10 0.65 -9.24 5.22
N ILE A 11 0.62 -7.91 5.12
CA ILE A 11 -0.61 -7.14 5.28
C ILE A 11 -1.60 -7.51 4.18
N LEU A 12 -1.14 -7.59 2.95
CA LEU A 12 -2.00 -7.95 1.81
C LEU A 12 -2.57 -9.36 1.98
N VAL A 13 -1.72 -10.31 2.36
CA VAL A 13 -2.16 -11.70 2.58
C VAL A 13 -3.18 -11.79 3.71
N LYS A 14 -2.97 -11.04 4.77
CA LYS A 14 -3.88 -10.99 5.92
C LYS A 14 -5.30 -10.57 5.50
N HIS A 15 -5.41 -9.71 4.50
CA HIS A 15 -6.68 -9.23 3.99
C HIS A 15 -7.16 -9.99 2.76
N ASP A 16 -6.60 -11.17 2.51
CA ASP A 16 -6.99 -12.06 1.41
C ASP A 16 -6.80 -11.42 0.02
N VAL A 17 -5.82 -10.54 -0.12
CA VAL A 17 -5.53 -9.89 -1.38
C VAL A 17 -4.76 -10.84 -2.29
N ASP A 18 -5.18 -10.92 -3.55
CA ASP A 18 -4.49 -11.71 -4.56
C ASP A 18 -3.21 -10.98 -5.00
N LEU A 19 -2.06 -11.60 -4.74
CA LEU A 19 -0.76 -11.00 -5.08
C LEU A 19 -0.46 -11.02 -6.56
N ASP A 20 -1.25 -11.73 -7.36
CA ASP A 20 -1.15 -11.72 -8.82
C ASP A 20 -2.07 -10.69 -9.47
N GLY A 21 -2.74 -9.87 -8.66
CA GLY A 21 -3.65 -8.84 -9.17
C GLY A 21 -2.94 -7.73 -9.92
N ASP A 22 -3.59 -7.21 -10.94
CA ASP A 22 -3.08 -6.06 -11.69
C ASP A 22 -3.41 -4.76 -10.97
N ILE A 23 -3.03 -3.63 -11.61
CA ILE A 23 -3.24 -2.31 -10.98
C ILE A 23 -4.73 -2.02 -10.75
N ASP A 24 -5.60 -2.43 -11.66
CA ASP A 24 -7.04 -2.19 -11.50
C ASP A 24 -7.61 -2.97 -10.33
N TYR A 25 -7.21 -4.23 -10.20
CA TYR A 25 -7.62 -5.06 -9.06
C TYR A 25 -7.13 -4.47 -7.75
N MET A 26 -5.85 -4.06 -7.70
CA MET A 26 -5.27 -3.49 -6.49
C MET A 26 -5.91 -2.15 -6.15
N MET A 27 -6.25 -1.35 -7.16
CA MET A 27 -6.93 -0.07 -6.93
C MET A 27 -8.27 -0.32 -6.24
N GLU A 28 -9.10 -1.21 -6.78
CA GLU A 28 -10.38 -1.52 -6.17
C GLU A 28 -10.23 -2.11 -4.79
N THR A 29 -9.29 -3.02 -4.61
CA THR A 29 -9.12 -3.74 -3.36
C THR A 29 -8.58 -2.83 -2.26
N ILE A 30 -7.62 -1.99 -2.58
CA ILE A 30 -6.98 -1.10 -1.61
C ILE A 30 -7.84 0.14 -1.37
N VAL A 31 -8.27 0.81 -2.43
CA VAL A 31 -9.00 2.08 -2.32
C VAL A 31 -10.35 1.89 -1.63
N TYR A 32 -11.07 0.85 -2.01
CA TYR A 32 -12.40 0.59 -1.46
C TYR A 32 -12.40 -0.36 -0.27
N GLY A 33 -11.24 -0.90 0.09
CA GLY A 33 -11.13 -1.76 1.28
C GLY A 33 -10.63 -0.99 2.47
N GLU A 34 -11.52 -0.30 3.19
CA GLU A 34 -11.12 0.60 4.28
C GLU A 34 -10.15 0.00 5.29
N PRO A 35 -10.37 -1.20 5.84
CA PRO A 35 -9.42 -1.75 6.81
C PRO A 35 -8.03 -1.95 6.23
N LEU A 36 -7.95 -2.42 4.99
CA LEU A 36 -6.68 -2.63 4.31
C LEU A 36 -5.98 -1.30 4.03
N PHE A 37 -6.73 -0.34 3.50
CA PHE A 37 -6.18 0.98 3.19
C PHE A 37 -5.62 1.63 4.45
N GLN A 38 -6.36 1.60 5.55
CA GLN A 38 -5.94 2.19 6.80
C GLN A 38 -4.67 1.53 7.34
N GLU A 39 -4.58 0.22 7.27
CA GLU A 39 -3.42 -0.51 7.77
C GLU A 39 -2.17 -0.19 6.95
N LEU A 40 -2.30 -0.15 5.63
CA LEU A 40 -1.18 0.24 4.75
C LEU A 40 -0.76 1.69 5.00
N PHE A 41 -1.74 2.57 5.15
CA PHE A 41 -1.49 3.98 5.43
C PHE A 41 -0.67 4.14 6.71
N GLU A 42 -1.11 3.50 7.79
CA GLU A 42 -0.41 3.57 9.07
C GLU A 42 1.00 2.99 8.98
N TYR A 43 1.16 1.91 8.23
CA TYR A 43 2.47 1.31 8.04
C TYR A 43 3.43 2.27 7.33
N PHE A 44 3.00 2.83 6.22
CA PHE A 44 3.86 3.73 5.44
C PHE A 44 4.17 5.03 6.18
N ILE A 45 3.20 5.57 6.90
CA ILE A 45 3.40 6.78 7.69
C ILE A 45 4.37 6.52 8.83
N GLY A 46 4.31 5.35 9.43
CA GLY A 46 5.19 4.99 10.54
C GLY A 46 6.67 5.07 10.18
N ASP A 47 7.00 4.93 8.91
CA ASP A 47 8.39 4.99 8.43
C ASP A 47 8.84 6.41 8.09
N MET A 48 8.00 7.41 8.28
CA MET A 48 8.30 8.79 7.92
C MET A 48 8.39 9.68 9.16
N PRO A 49 9.25 10.73 9.13
CA PRO A 49 9.19 11.78 10.15
C PRO A 49 7.79 12.41 10.16
N TYR A 50 7.36 12.82 11.33
CA TYR A 50 6.01 13.37 11.52
C TYR A 50 5.69 14.52 10.56
N ASP A 51 6.65 15.45 10.39
CA ASP A 51 6.44 16.61 9.52
C ASP A 51 6.18 16.20 8.06
N VAL A 52 6.94 15.20 7.59
CA VAL A 52 6.79 14.69 6.23
C VAL A 52 5.46 13.96 6.10
N ALA A 53 5.12 13.14 7.08
CA ALA A 53 3.87 12.37 7.06
C ALA A 53 2.66 13.30 7.05
N LYS A 54 2.71 14.38 7.82
CA LYS A 54 1.63 15.36 7.88
C LYS A 54 1.45 16.05 6.53
N GLY A 55 2.55 16.48 5.92
CA GLY A 55 2.49 17.12 4.60
C GLY A 55 1.95 16.18 3.54
N ARG A 56 2.33 14.91 3.60
CA ARG A 56 1.83 13.93 2.65
C ARG A 56 0.36 13.58 2.89
N ALA A 57 -0.07 13.56 4.15
CA ALA A 57 -1.47 13.31 4.47
C ALA A 57 -2.40 14.36 3.85
N ASP A 58 -1.95 15.61 3.82
CA ASP A 58 -2.72 16.70 3.21
C ASP A 58 -2.81 16.58 1.68
N LEU A 59 -1.82 15.93 1.07
CA LEU A 59 -1.75 15.74 -0.37
C LEU A 59 -2.14 14.33 -0.80
N MET A 60 -2.44 13.49 0.17
CA MET A 60 -2.56 12.06 -0.09
C MET A 60 -3.80 11.74 -0.86
N SER A 61 -3.55 11.20 -2.05
CA SER A 61 -4.55 10.50 -2.79
C SER A 61 -4.32 9.00 -2.58
N ASP A 62 -5.31 8.22 -2.91
CA ASP A 62 -5.22 6.76 -2.89
C ASP A 62 -4.07 6.28 -3.78
N GLU A 63 -3.74 7.05 -4.81
CA GLU A 63 -2.66 6.75 -5.74
C GLU A 63 -1.30 6.65 -5.04
N TRP A 64 -1.08 7.44 -4.00
CA TRP A 64 0.21 7.39 -3.30
C TRP A 64 0.49 6.01 -2.71
N ILE A 65 -0.53 5.42 -2.09
CA ILE A 65 -0.39 4.07 -1.51
C ILE A 65 -0.17 3.04 -2.61
N LEU A 66 -0.92 3.15 -3.71
CA LEU A 66 -0.74 2.27 -4.86
C LEU A 66 0.66 2.37 -5.44
N ASP A 67 1.19 3.59 -5.56
CA ASP A 67 2.55 3.80 -6.06
C ASP A 67 3.58 3.13 -5.16
N ARG A 68 3.40 3.21 -3.84
CA ARG A 68 4.31 2.57 -2.90
C ARG A 68 4.26 1.05 -3.01
N VAL A 69 3.07 0.48 -3.11
CA VAL A 69 2.90 -0.96 -3.26
C VAL A 69 3.48 -1.43 -4.59
N GLN A 70 3.27 -0.66 -5.67
CA GLN A 70 3.82 -0.97 -6.98
C GLN A 70 5.34 -0.91 -6.98
N ALA A 71 5.91 0.08 -6.30
CA ALA A 71 7.37 0.22 -6.20
C ALA A 71 8.01 -0.98 -5.49
N LEU A 72 7.27 -1.66 -4.62
CA LEU A 72 7.74 -2.87 -3.96
C LEU A 72 7.63 -4.12 -4.83
N GLY A 73 6.99 -4.02 -6.00
CA GLY A 73 6.82 -5.15 -6.89
C GLY A 73 5.65 -6.07 -6.52
N LEU A 74 4.71 -5.55 -5.75
CA LEU A 74 3.57 -6.34 -5.28
C LEU A 74 2.33 -6.21 -6.16
N ILE A 75 2.43 -5.44 -7.24
CA ILE A 75 1.36 -5.31 -8.22
C ILE A 75 1.87 -5.86 -9.54
N LYS A 76 1.08 -6.72 -10.17
CA LYS A 76 1.45 -7.30 -11.45
C LYS A 76 1.43 -6.21 -12.53
N GLU A 77 2.57 -6.02 -13.18
CA GLU A 77 2.68 -5.10 -14.29
C GLU A 77 2.17 -5.76 -15.57
N GLU A 78 1.35 -5.03 -16.30
CA GLU A 78 0.94 -5.48 -17.62
C GLU A 78 2.08 -5.23 -18.58
N ALA A 79 2.44 -6.27 -19.30
CA ALA A 79 3.51 -6.19 -20.28
C ALA A 79 3.06 -5.37 -21.49
#